data_2bc9e91da03b4ff505f098458b948cf8
#
_entry.id   2bc9e91da03b4ff505f098458b948cf8
#
_cell.length_a   1.000
_cell.length_b   1.000
_cell.length_c   1.000
_cell.angle_alpha   90.00
_cell.angle_beta   90.00
_cell.angle_gamma   90.00
#
_symmetry.space_group_name_H-M   'P 1'
#
loop_
_entity.id
_entity.type
_entity.pdbx_description
1 polymer ?
#
loop_
_entity_poly.entity_id
_entity_poly.type
_entity_poly.pdbx_seq_one_letter_code
_entity_poly.pdbx_strand_id
1 'polypeptide(L)'
;MRARLGGGMGFFSTVTEGIAVAFDSLNANKVRSGLTILGVTIGVLVVMVMAAVITGINSSFTEIISSRGVTTFYLAHYDFSAGGGVTTGLEEEENEFMRNDPLDPRWVRELGSLPGIESAAAYVDLSGSGYQASASYRGASERVDISLVGASSDFLEIDNGDVIDGRWFTQSEADRRAAVAVVDSAVAVDLFPGRDPLGRDIRIGRGRGGASFRVVGVYRPPANLFAGFQTHYVMIPFETADKDLSVWDRMISFVIRPEAEVELQEAIDVVHARMRMLRRLTPGQPDDFAIMTQDQIVDLWNRLTSVLFSVMVGLSSIGLMVGGVGVIGIMMISVTERTREIGLRKSMGARRRDIMWQFLVEAATLTLMGGGAGLLVGGGIVYALNAWTPVPASVPIWAIIAALVASALTGVGFGLYPASRAARLDPIDALRFE
;
A
#
# COMPACT_ATOMS: atom_id res chain seq x y z
N MET A 1 -41.68 42.07 24.97
CA MET A 1 -40.32 41.95 24.43
C MET A 1 -39.47 41.09 25.34
N ARG A 2 -39.67 39.77 25.35
CA ARG A 2 -38.86 38.74 26.03
C ARG A 2 -39.35 37.35 25.61
N ALA A 3 -38.91 36.90 24.43
CA ALA A 3 -39.07 35.49 24.01
C ALA A 3 -38.16 35.20 22.82
N ARG A 4 -36.86 35.00 23.08
CA ARG A 4 -35.93 34.43 22.11
C ARG A 4 -34.55 34.08 22.74
N LEU A 5 -34.54 33.32 23.83
CA LEU A 5 -33.31 32.77 24.39
C LEU A 5 -33.43 31.30 24.86
N GLY A 6 -34.44 30.55 24.35
CA GLY A 6 -34.68 29.15 24.78
C GLY A 6 -34.20 28.03 23.82
N GLY A 7 -33.62 28.39 22.65
CA GLY A 7 -33.34 27.37 21.61
C GLY A 7 -32.01 26.59 21.79
N GLY A 8 -31.01 27.17 22.46
CA GLY A 8 -29.69 26.56 22.57
C GLY A 8 -29.50 25.62 23.75
N MET A 9 -30.15 25.90 24.87
CA MET A 9 -30.01 25.07 26.07
C MET A 9 -30.76 23.73 25.99
N GLY A 10 -31.86 23.66 25.21
CA GLY A 10 -32.61 22.41 24.99
C GLY A 10 -31.87 21.36 24.16
N PHE A 11 -31.06 21.77 23.20
CA PHE A 11 -30.35 20.83 22.34
C PHE A 11 -29.19 20.15 23.09
N PHE A 12 -28.40 20.92 23.85
CA PHE A 12 -27.27 20.36 24.64
C PHE A 12 -27.77 19.46 25.78
N SER A 13 -28.88 19.78 26.44
CA SER A 13 -29.47 18.90 27.48
C SER A 13 -29.96 17.60 26.86
N THR A 14 -30.58 17.61 25.68
CA THR A 14 -31.04 16.41 24.99
C THR A 14 -29.90 15.48 24.59
N VAL A 15 -28.76 16.05 24.18
CA VAL A 15 -27.57 15.26 23.82
C VAL A 15 -26.91 14.64 25.06
N THR A 16 -26.78 15.38 26.15
CA THR A 16 -26.20 14.84 27.41
C THR A 16 -27.10 13.79 28.06
N GLU A 17 -28.40 13.98 28.03
CA GLU A 17 -29.37 12.94 28.47
C GLU A 17 -29.31 11.71 27.55
N GLY A 18 -29.22 11.88 26.24
CA GLY A 18 -29.06 10.77 25.27
C GLY A 18 -27.79 9.93 25.50
N ILE A 19 -26.71 10.58 25.86
CA ILE A 19 -25.45 9.89 26.21
C ILE A 19 -25.57 9.10 27.50
N ALA A 20 -26.16 9.69 28.56
CA ALA A 20 -26.38 9.01 29.85
C ALA A 20 -27.29 7.79 29.69
N VAL A 21 -28.38 7.94 28.93
CA VAL A 21 -29.32 6.86 28.62
C VAL A 21 -28.68 5.75 27.80
N ALA A 22 -27.78 6.10 26.88
CA ALA A 22 -27.01 5.10 26.09
C ALA A 22 -26.12 4.24 27.01
N PHE A 23 -25.47 4.84 28.01
CA PHE A 23 -24.67 4.12 29.01
C PHE A 23 -25.53 3.20 29.90
N ASP A 24 -26.70 3.62 30.30
CA ASP A 24 -27.62 2.79 31.09
C ASP A 24 -28.16 1.60 30.29
N SER A 25 -28.49 1.83 29.01
CA SER A 25 -28.92 0.76 28.09
C SER A 25 -27.83 -0.29 27.84
N LEU A 26 -26.53 0.11 27.80
CA LEU A 26 -25.41 -0.80 27.73
C LEU A 26 -25.30 -1.75 28.91
N ASN A 27 -25.56 -1.24 30.11
CA ASN A 27 -25.49 -2.02 31.34
C ASN A 27 -26.67 -3.00 31.52
N ALA A 28 -27.82 -2.68 30.95
CA ALA A 28 -29.04 -3.52 31.07
C ALA A 28 -28.92 -4.81 30.21
N ASN A 29 -28.27 -4.74 29.01
CA ASN A 29 -28.17 -5.86 28.07
C ASN A 29 -26.74 -6.07 27.54
N LYS A 30 -25.79 -6.32 28.43
CA LYS A 30 -24.33 -6.32 28.18
C LYS A 30 -23.89 -7.16 26.98
N VAL A 31 -24.42 -8.37 26.80
CA VAL A 31 -24.00 -9.27 25.70
C VAL A 31 -24.41 -8.72 24.35
N ARG A 32 -25.63 -8.21 24.20
CA ARG A 32 -26.16 -7.71 22.93
C ARG A 32 -25.53 -6.38 22.56
N SER A 33 -25.40 -5.48 23.54
CA SER A 33 -24.71 -4.20 23.38
C SER A 33 -23.23 -4.42 23.00
N GLY A 34 -22.58 -5.36 23.65
CA GLY A 34 -21.21 -5.75 23.34
C GLY A 34 -21.05 -6.26 21.90
N LEU A 35 -21.95 -7.13 21.43
CA LEU A 35 -21.95 -7.63 20.04
C LEU A 35 -22.18 -6.51 19.02
N THR A 36 -23.07 -5.57 19.30
CA THR A 36 -23.33 -4.42 18.42
C THR A 36 -22.14 -3.49 18.33
N ILE A 37 -21.57 -3.12 19.48
CA ILE A 37 -20.37 -2.30 19.56
C ILE A 37 -19.22 -3.01 18.84
N LEU A 38 -19.04 -4.32 19.05
CA LEU A 38 -18.00 -5.12 18.42
C LEU A 38 -18.14 -5.14 16.89
N GLY A 39 -19.36 -5.28 16.35
CA GLY A 39 -19.62 -5.22 14.91
C GLY A 39 -19.17 -3.87 14.30
N VAL A 40 -19.56 -2.76 14.92
CA VAL A 40 -19.16 -1.41 14.49
C VAL A 40 -17.64 -1.23 14.66
N THR A 41 -17.09 -1.69 15.81
CA THR A 41 -15.64 -1.63 16.09
C THR A 41 -14.83 -2.32 15.01
N ILE A 42 -15.21 -3.54 14.61
CA ILE A 42 -14.52 -4.29 13.52
C ILE A 42 -14.63 -3.53 12.20
N GLY A 43 -15.82 -3.03 11.86
CA GLY A 43 -16.02 -2.27 10.62
C GLY A 43 -15.10 -1.03 10.53
N VAL A 44 -15.07 -0.24 11.61
CA VAL A 44 -14.22 0.95 11.71
C VAL A 44 -12.73 0.60 11.74
N LEU A 45 -12.36 -0.42 12.51
CA LEU A 45 -10.98 -0.90 12.61
C LEU A 45 -10.41 -1.28 11.25
N VAL A 46 -11.17 -2.05 10.45
CA VAL A 46 -10.74 -2.46 9.11
C VAL A 46 -10.48 -1.24 8.22
N VAL A 47 -11.40 -0.27 8.17
CA VAL A 47 -11.18 0.96 7.39
C VAL A 47 -9.93 1.70 7.85
N MET A 48 -9.77 1.88 9.14
CA MET A 48 -8.66 2.65 9.70
C MET A 48 -7.30 2.00 9.42
N VAL A 49 -7.15 0.71 9.72
CA VAL A 49 -5.89 -0.01 9.53
C VAL A 49 -5.51 -0.04 8.05
N MET A 50 -6.46 -0.35 7.18
CA MET A 50 -6.19 -0.43 5.75
C MET A 50 -5.92 0.93 5.11
N ALA A 51 -6.67 1.98 5.51
CA ALA A 51 -6.37 3.33 5.07
C ALA A 51 -4.96 3.77 5.52
N ALA A 52 -4.55 3.40 6.74
CA ALA A 52 -3.22 3.70 7.24
C ALA A 52 -2.12 2.98 6.46
N VAL A 53 -2.30 1.69 6.17
CA VAL A 53 -1.35 0.90 5.39
C VAL A 53 -1.25 1.42 3.96
N ILE A 54 -2.39 1.61 3.27
CA ILE A 54 -2.40 2.12 1.89
C ILE A 54 -1.77 3.51 1.82
N THR A 55 -2.07 4.41 2.76
CA THR A 55 -1.48 5.76 2.76
C THR A 55 0.02 5.70 3.04
N GLY A 56 0.46 4.86 3.97
CA GLY A 56 1.88 4.65 4.26
C GLY A 56 2.64 4.11 3.05
N ILE A 57 2.12 3.09 2.40
CA ILE A 57 2.70 2.51 1.19
C ILE A 57 2.71 3.54 0.05
N ASN A 58 1.63 4.28 -0.19
CA ASN A 58 1.56 5.29 -1.25
C ASN A 58 2.59 6.41 -1.04
N SER A 59 2.74 6.93 0.19
CA SER A 59 3.72 7.99 0.47
C SER A 59 5.14 7.52 0.20
N SER A 60 5.48 6.31 0.61
CA SER A 60 6.82 5.76 0.40
C SER A 60 7.06 5.36 -1.06
N PHE A 61 6.04 4.89 -1.77
CA PHE A 61 6.14 4.63 -3.20
C PHE A 61 6.42 5.92 -4.00
N THR A 62 5.72 7.00 -3.66
CA THR A 62 5.97 8.32 -4.26
C THR A 62 7.38 8.84 -3.93
N GLU A 63 7.87 8.62 -2.72
CA GLU A 63 9.21 8.99 -2.31
C GLU A 63 10.29 8.22 -3.09
N ILE A 64 10.12 6.91 -3.29
CA ILE A 64 11.02 6.08 -4.10
C ILE A 64 11.12 6.60 -5.54
N ILE A 65 9.98 6.88 -6.16
CA ILE A 65 9.93 7.35 -7.53
C ILE A 65 10.60 8.72 -7.63
N SER A 66 10.29 9.63 -6.73
CA SER A 66 10.88 10.98 -6.72
C SER A 66 12.38 10.99 -6.44
N SER A 67 12.91 10.02 -5.70
CA SER A 67 14.33 9.92 -5.38
C SER A 67 15.22 9.59 -6.60
N ARG A 68 14.67 8.88 -7.59
CA ARG A 68 15.39 8.55 -8.84
C ARG A 68 15.40 9.68 -9.88
N GLY A 69 14.76 10.79 -9.60
CA GLY A 69 14.59 11.92 -10.52
C GLY A 69 13.30 11.76 -11.35
N VAL A 70 12.55 12.84 -11.45
CA VAL A 70 11.20 12.87 -12.06
C VAL A 70 11.21 12.55 -13.57
N THR A 71 12.36 12.56 -14.19
CA THR A 71 12.51 12.46 -15.65
C THR A 71 12.96 11.09 -16.16
N THR A 72 13.32 10.13 -15.30
CA THR A 72 13.75 8.80 -15.78
C THR A 72 12.56 7.99 -16.33
N PHE A 73 12.83 7.23 -17.38
CA PHE A 73 11.86 6.29 -17.94
C PHE A 73 12.50 4.91 -18.15
N TYR A 74 11.63 3.91 -18.27
CA TYR A 74 12.02 2.50 -18.36
C TYR A 74 11.69 1.95 -19.74
N LEU A 75 12.51 1.04 -20.21
CA LEU A 75 12.29 0.31 -21.46
C LEU A 75 12.39 -1.18 -21.18
N ALA A 76 11.37 -1.91 -21.57
CA ALA A 76 11.29 -3.37 -21.44
C ALA A 76 10.75 -3.99 -22.74
N HIS A 77 10.84 -5.29 -22.88
CA HIS A 77 10.30 -5.99 -24.06
C HIS A 77 8.79 -6.25 -23.99
N TYR A 78 8.13 -5.84 -22.91
CA TYR A 78 6.66 -5.92 -22.74
C TYR A 78 6.17 -4.78 -21.85
N ASP A 79 4.90 -4.43 -21.97
CA ASP A 79 4.29 -3.39 -21.16
C ASP A 79 3.68 -3.96 -19.88
N PHE A 80 4.35 -3.79 -18.76
CA PHE A 80 3.80 -4.17 -17.46
C PHE A 80 2.89 -3.09 -16.84
N SER A 81 2.87 -1.87 -17.41
CA SER A 81 2.03 -0.77 -16.91
C SER A 81 0.57 -0.85 -17.39
N ALA A 82 0.32 -1.59 -18.46
CA ALA A 82 -1.01 -1.78 -19.01
C ALA A 82 -1.97 -2.59 -18.09
N GLY A 83 -1.49 -2.99 -16.93
CA GLY A 83 -2.31 -3.57 -15.86
C GLY A 83 -2.54 -5.06 -15.98
N GLY A 84 -1.77 -5.70 -16.81
CA GLY A 84 -1.93 -7.09 -17.11
C GLY A 84 -1.44 -8.09 -16.07
N GLY A 85 -0.55 -7.75 -15.16
CA GLY A 85 0.00 -8.70 -14.17
C GLY A 85 -0.93 -9.09 -13.02
N VAL A 86 -2.12 -8.49 -12.88
CA VAL A 86 -3.01 -8.71 -11.70
C VAL A 86 -4.46 -9.03 -12.10
N THR A 87 -4.85 -8.84 -13.34
CA THR A 87 -6.21 -9.12 -13.78
C THR A 87 -6.26 -10.32 -14.70
N THR A 88 -6.98 -11.33 -14.34
CA THR A 88 -7.68 -12.43 -15.02
C THR A 88 -7.46 -12.69 -16.53
N GLY A 89 -6.56 -11.99 -17.21
CA GLY A 89 -6.19 -12.13 -18.62
C GLY A 89 -4.80 -12.74 -18.81
N LEU A 90 -4.41 -13.71 -17.99
CA LEU A 90 -3.11 -14.41 -18.02
C LEU A 90 -2.71 -14.91 -19.42
N GLU A 91 -3.66 -15.12 -20.32
CA GLU A 91 -3.38 -15.67 -21.65
C GLU A 91 -2.81 -14.64 -22.65
N GLU A 92 -3.20 -13.37 -22.59
CA GLU A 92 -2.72 -12.36 -23.55
C GLU A 92 -1.33 -11.81 -23.17
N GLU A 93 -1.05 -11.65 -21.89
CA GLU A 93 0.23 -11.12 -21.39
C GLU A 93 1.35 -12.13 -21.43
N GLU A 94 1.07 -13.37 -21.05
CA GLU A 94 2.00 -14.47 -21.23
C GLU A 94 2.40 -14.58 -22.71
N ASN A 95 1.48 -14.25 -23.62
CA ASN A 95 1.75 -14.17 -25.05
C ASN A 95 2.67 -13.02 -25.45
N GLU A 96 2.55 -11.81 -24.90
CA GLU A 96 3.47 -10.70 -25.22
C GLU A 96 4.85 -10.90 -24.62
N PHE A 97 4.93 -11.24 -23.34
CA PHE A 97 6.17 -11.55 -22.66
C PHE A 97 6.95 -12.68 -23.34
N MET A 98 6.26 -13.72 -23.80
CA MET A 98 6.86 -14.85 -24.49
C MET A 98 7.10 -14.61 -25.98
N ARG A 99 6.29 -13.76 -26.60
CA ARG A 99 6.34 -13.49 -28.05
C ARG A 99 7.45 -12.50 -28.42
N ASN A 100 7.62 -11.44 -27.62
CA ASN A 100 8.59 -10.41 -27.91
C ASN A 100 10.00 -10.88 -27.56
N ASP A 101 10.97 -10.57 -28.39
CA ASP A 101 12.36 -10.92 -28.12
C ASP A 101 12.91 -10.08 -26.93
N PRO A 102 13.79 -10.63 -26.09
CA PRO A 102 14.44 -9.89 -25.02
C PRO A 102 15.25 -8.70 -25.56
N LEU A 103 15.53 -7.73 -24.69
CA LEU A 103 16.39 -6.61 -25.02
C LEU A 103 17.86 -7.07 -25.07
N ASP A 104 18.61 -6.66 -26.10
CA ASP A 104 20.04 -6.90 -26.13
C ASP A 104 20.77 -5.87 -25.24
N PRO A 105 21.47 -6.30 -24.18
CA PRO A 105 22.13 -5.39 -23.25
C PRO A 105 23.15 -4.45 -23.93
N ARG A 106 23.67 -4.83 -25.10
CA ARG A 106 24.60 -3.98 -25.86
C ARG A 106 23.96 -2.69 -26.36
N TRP A 107 22.64 -2.68 -26.54
CA TRP A 107 21.94 -1.49 -27.01
C TRP A 107 21.94 -0.36 -25.98
N VAL A 108 22.13 -0.65 -24.69
CA VAL A 108 22.12 0.38 -23.65
C VAL A 108 23.20 1.45 -23.90
N ARG A 109 24.39 1.07 -24.36
CA ARG A 109 25.47 2.02 -24.67
C ARG A 109 25.11 2.90 -25.87
N GLU A 110 24.42 2.34 -26.82
CA GLU A 110 23.98 3.07 -28.01
C GLU A 110 22.85 4.05 -27.64
N LEU A 111 21.94 3.65 -26.79
CA LEU A 111 20.86 4.51 -26.28
C LEU A 111 21.43 5.65 -25.41
N GLY A 112 22.41 5.36 -24.55
CA GLY A 112 23.07 6.36 -23.70
C GLY A 112 23.92 7.38 -24.49
N SER A 113 24.25 7.09 -25.75
CA SER A 113 24.96 8.03 -26.61
C SER A 113 24.06 8.91 -27.49
N LEU A 114 22.74 8.77 -27.36
CA LEU A 114 21.80 9.58 -28.14
C LEU A 114 21.78 11.04 -27.65
N PRO A 115 21.54 12.00 -28.54
CA PRO A 115 21.39 13.40 -28.14
C PRO A 115 20.21 13.55 -27.21
N GLY A 116 20.38 14.32 -26.13
CA GLY A 116 19.36 14.55 -25.12
C GLY A 116 19.23 13.45 -24.07
N ILE A 117 20.10 12.42 -24.09
CA ILE A 117 20.17 11.38 -23.08
C ILE A 117 21.46 11.58 -22.25
N GLU A 118 21.29 11.78 -20.95
CA GLU A 118 22.39 11.93 -19.99
C GLU A 118 23.05 10.59 -19.69
N SER A 119 22.24 9.55 -19.44
CA SER A 119 22.73 8.20 -19.14
C SER A 119 21.66 7.13 -19.39
N ALA A 120 22.14 5.93 -19.70
CA ALA A 120 21.30 4.73 -19.84
C ALA A 120 22.00 3.54 -19.18
N ALA A 121 21.24 2.74 -18.43
CA ALA A 121 21.75 1.55 -17.77
C ALA A 121 20.84 0.34 -17.99
N ALA A 122 21.46 -0.83 -18.15
CA ALA A 122 20.76 -2.11 -18.15
C ALA A 122 20.77 -2.71 -16.75
N TYR A 123 19.65 -3.32 -16.37
CA TYR A 123 19.58 -4.10 -15.14
C TYR A 123 18.63 -5.27 -15.29
N VAL A 124 18.83 -6.28 -14.46
CA VAL A 124 17.94 -7.42 -14.30
C VAL A 124 17.82 -7.74 -12.81
N ASP A 125 16.62 -7.70 -12.29
CA ASP A 125 16.33 -8.19 -10.94
C ASP A 125 15.91 -9.66 -11.01
N LEU A 126 16.79 -10.53 -10.55
CA LEU A 126 16.58 -11.98 -10.58
C LEU A 126 15.58 -12.46 -9.53
N SER A 127 15.34 -11.68 -8.48
CA SER A 127 14.40 -12.04 -7.41
C SER A 127 12.96 -12.08 -7.94
N GLY A 128 12.60 -11.16 -8.83
CA GLY A 128 11.28 -11.09 -9.48
C GLY A 128 10.96 -12.32 -10.34
N SER A 129 11.99 -13.04 -10.82
CA SER A 129 11.82 -14.26 -11.61
C SER A 129 11.66 -15.54 -10.78
N GLY A 130 11.52 -15.44 -9.45
CA GLY A 130 11.52 -16.59 -8.55
C GLY A 130 12.91 -17.24 -8.37
N TYR A 131 13.97 -16.58 -8.80
CA TYR A 131 15.33 -17.00 -8.53
C TYR A 131 15.75 -16.61 -7.11
N GLN A 132 15.51 -17.48 -6.15
CA GLN A 132 16.00 -17.31 -4.78
C GLN A 132 17.49 -17.59 -4.73
N ALA A 133 18.29 -16.54 -4.62
CA ALA A 133 19.72 -16.62 -4.43
C ALA A 133 20.08 -16.54 -2.94
N SER A 134 21.16 -17.19 -2.57
CA SER A 134 21.78 -17.01 -1.25
C SER A 134 23.25 -16.68 -1.39
N ALA A 135 23.75 -15.81 -0.53
CA ALA A 135 25.17 -15.54 -0.39
C ALA A 135 25.74 -16.28 0.83
N SER A 136 26.95 -16.77 0.71
CA SER A 136 27.68 -17.39 1.80
C SER A 136 29.15 -17.02 1.76
N TYR A 137 29.77 -16.93 2.93
CA TYR A 137 31.21 -16.67 3.07
C TYR A 137 31.88 -17.82 3.80
N ARG A 138 33.09 -18.18 3.40
CA ARG A 138 33.87 -19.28 4.00
C ARG A 138 34.35 -18.89 5.39
N GLY A 139 33.50 -18.91 6.36
CA GLY A 139 33.74 -18.48 7.76
C GLY A 139 32.53 -17.82 8.41
N ALA A 140 31.45 -17.67 7.67
CA ALA A 140 30.12 -17.36 8.23
C ALA A 140 29.40 -18.66 8.59
N SER A 141 28.67 -18.64 9.70
CA SER A 141 27.89 -19.80 10.17
C SER A 141 26.59 -19.97 9.37
N GLU A 142 26.11 -18.94 8.71
CA GLU A 142 24.81 -18.91 8.03
C GLU A 142 24.92 -18.38 6.60
N ARG A 143 23.95 -18.78 5.78
CA ARG A 143 23.71 -18.22 4.47
C ARG A 143 22.74 -17.07 4.62
N VAL A 144 22.94 -16.02 3.84
CA VAL A 144 22.03 -14.88 3.76
C VAL A 144 21.26 -14.99 2.45
N ASP A 145 19.94 -14.98 2.53
CA ASP A 145 19.10 -14.88 1.33
C ASP A 145 19.24 -13.48 0.75
N ILE A 146 19.49 -13.40 -0.55
CA ILE A 146 19.80 -12.16 -1.24
C ILE A 146 18.90 -11.93 -2.44
N SER A 147 18.63 -10.66 -2.72
CA SER A 147 18.14 -10.19 -4.01
C SER A 147 19.34 -9.94 -4.93
N LEU A 148 19.48 -10.76 -5.95
CA LEU A 148 20.58 -10.64 -6.87
C LEU A 148 20.19 -9.77 -8.06
N VAL A 149 20.98 -8.72 -8.32
CA VAL A 149 20.78 -7.79 -9.43
C VAL A 149 21.99 -7.84 -10.35
N GLY A 150 21.76 -8.14 -11.62
CA GLY A 150 22.74 -7.92 -12.67
C GLY A 150 22.60 -6.49 -13.20
N ALA A 151 23.65 -5.72 -13.19
CA ALA A 151 23.61 -4.31 -13.60
C ALA A 151 24.77 -3.93 -14.53
N SER A 152 24.56 -2.92 -15.38
CA SER A 152 25.65 -2.28 -16.13
C SER A 152 26.48 -1.35 -15.23
N SER A 153 27.68 -0.96 -15.70
CA SER A 153 28.57 -0.05 -14.95
C SER A 153 27.91 1.29 -14.62
N ASP A 154 27.04 1.77 -15.49
CA ASP A 154 26.43 3.09 -15.44
C ASP A 154 25.17 3.10 -14.55
N PHE A 155 24.76 1.93 -14.03
CA PHE A 155 23.56 1.80 -13.21
C PHE A 155 23.63 2.65 -11.93
N LEU A 156 24.79 2.76 -11.29
CA LEU A 156 24.96 3.55 -10.06
C LEU A 156 24.57 5.02 -10.26
N GLU A 157 24.92 5.61 -11.41
CA GLU A 157 24.63 7.00 -11.73
C GLU A 157 23.14 7.29 -11.79
N ILE A 158 22.35 6.30 -12.22
CA ILE A 158 20.89 6.42 -12.37
C ILE A 158 20.16 6.03 -11.11
N ASP A 159 20.66 5.04 -10.37
CA ASP A 159 19.98 4.51 -9.17
C ASP A 159 20.04 5.47 -7.97
N ASN A 160 20.95 6.47 -7.97
CA ASN A 160 21.14 7.43 -6.88
C ASN A 160 21.49 6.78 -5.52
N GLY A 161 22.07 5.61 -5.53
CA GLY A 161 22.62 4.98 -4.32
C GLY A 161 24.06 5.36 -4.09
N ASP A 162 24.56 5.14 -2.88
CA ASP A 162 25.91 5.53 -2.46
C ASP A 162 26.81 4.32 -2.27
N VAL A 163 28.03 4.35 -2.82
CA VAL A 163 29.09 3.41 -2.43
C VAL A 163 29.73 3.95 -1.16
N ILE A 164 29.48 3.26 -0.03
CA ILE A 164 29.94 3.68 1.31
C ILE A 164 31.35 3.19 1.63
N ASP A 165 31.78 2.12 0.97
CA ASP A 165 33.15 1.58 1.14
C ASP A 165 33.59 0.86 -0.15
N GLY A 166 34.87 0.95 -0.51
CA GLY A 166 35.39 0.38 -1.73
C GLY A 166 35.01 1.16 -2.99
N ARG A 167 34.55 0.47 -4.02
CA ARG A 167 34.17 1.06 -5.32
C ARG A 167 33.10 0.25 -6.04
N TRP A 168 32.45 0.88 -7.00
CA TRP A 168 31.62 0.18 -7.99
C TRP A 168 32.49 -0.60 -9.00
N PHE A 169 31.92 -1.58 -9.66
CA PHE A 169 32.62 -2.29 -10.74
C PHE A 169 32.72 -1.41 -12.00
N THR A 170 33.80 -1.59 -12.71
CA THR A 170 34.12 -0.82 -13.90
C THR A 170 33.60 -1.49 -15.18
N GLN A 171 33.43 -0.69 -16.26
CA GLN A 171 33.06 -1.23 -17.56
C GLN A 171 34.07 -2.30 -18.06
N SER A 172 35.34 -2.12 -17.79
CA SER A 172 36.34 -3.13 -18.19
C SER A 172 36.26 -4.44 -17.42
N GLU A 173 35.70 -4.43 -16.19
CA GLU A 173 35.41 -5.63 -15.43
C GLU A 173 34.13 -6.32 -15.95
N ALA A 174 33.13 -5.55 -16.34
CA ALA A 174 31.92 -6.04 -17.00
C ALA A 174 32.25 -6.71 -18.35
N ASP A 175 33.01 -6.02 -19.22
CA ASP A 175 33.42 -6.54 -20.55
C ASP A 175 34.23 -7.84 -20.43
N ARG A 176 35.06 -7.98 -19.38
CA ARG A 176 35.85 -9.18 -19.11
C ARG A 176 35.09 -10.26 -18.33
N ARG A 177 33.81 -9.98 -18.00
CA ARG A 177 33.00 -10.88 -17.20
C ARG A 177 33.67 -11.26 -15.88
N ALA A 178 34.25 -10.25 -15.19
CA ALA A 178 34.98 -10.46 -13.97
C ALA A 178 34.01 -10.87 -12.85
N ALA A 179 34.39 -11.86 -12.04
CA ALA A 179 33.62 -12.33 -10.91
C ALA A 179 33.77 -11.36 -9.71
N VAL A 180 33.20 -10.17 -9.85
CA VAL A 180 33.17 -9.12 -8.83
C VAL A 180 31.73 -8.85 -8.39
N ALA A 181 31.56 -8.44 -7.12
CA ALA A 181 30.26 -8.12 -6.54
C ALA A 181 30.35 -6.85 -5.69
N VAL A 182 29.30 -6.09 -5.71
CA VAL A 182 29.02 -5.00 -4.78
C VAL A 182 27.88 -5.46 -3.87
N VAL A 183 28.09 -5.45 -2.57
CA VAL A 183 27.12 -5.94 -1.59
C VAL A 183 26.44 -4.78 -0.89
N ASP A 184 25.16 -4.95 -0.55
CA ASP A 184 24.47 -4.00 0.32
C ASP A 184 25.10 -3.95 1.71
N SER A 185 24.99 -2.82 2.37
CA SER A 185 25.44 -2.61 3.74
C SER A 185 24.87 -3.65 4.74
N ALA A 186 23.62 -4.09 4.56
CA ALA A 186 23.01 -5.13 5.37
C ALA A 186 23.67 -6.49 5.13
N VAL A 187 23.91 -6.87 3.86
CA VAL A 187 24.65 -8.10 3.50
C VAL A 187 26.08 -8.07 4.08
N ALA A 188 26.72 -6.90 4.05
CA ALA A 188 28.07 -6.76 4.62
C ALA A 188 28.08 -7.02 6.14
N VAL A 189 27.10 -6.53 6.88
CA VAL A 189 26.98 -6.74 8.32
C VAL A 189 26.70 -8.22 8.65
N ASP A 190 25.79 -8.84 7.90
CA ASP A 190 25.33 -10.21 8.20
C ASP A 190 26.37 -11.28 7.80
N LEU A 191 27.01 -11.11 6.62
CA LEU A 191 28.05 -12.06 6.19
C LEU A 191 29.41 -11.84 6.85
N PHE A 192 29.74 -10.61 7.26
CA PHE A 192 31.05 -10.25 7.78
C PHE A 192 30.98 -9.54 9.14
N PRO A 193 30.35 -10.10 10.17
CA PRO A 193 30.19 -9.44 11.45
C PRO A 193 31.55 -9.03 12.04
N GLY A 194 31.77 -7.70 12.13
CA GLY A 194 33.01 -7.11 12.66
C GLY A 194 34.26 -7.32 11.80
N ARG A 195 34.10 -7.62 10.52
CA ARG A 195 35.20 -7.84 9.56
C ARG A 195 35.00 -6.98 8.31
N ASP A 196 36.10 -6.57 7.71
CA ASP A 196 36.09 -5.88 6.42
C ASP A 196 35.62 -6.84 5.30
N PRO A 197 34.55 -6.52 4.56
CA PRO A 197 34.08 -7.32 3.43
C PRO A 197 34.92 -7.17 2.17
N LEU A 198 35.69 -6.07 2.00
CA LEU A 198 36.41 -5.79 0.79
C LEU A 198 37.49 -6.83 0.48
N GLY A 199 37.58 -7.18 -0.80
CA GLY A 199 38.55 -8.18 -1.30
C GLY A 199 38.26 -9.61 -0.91
N ARG A 200 37.18 -9.90 -0.17
CA ARG A 200 36.79 -11.26 0.19
C ARG A 200 35.92 -11.89 -0.88
N ASP A 201 36.02 -13.22 -0.96
CA ASP A 201 35.21 -13.98 -1.93
C ASP A 201 33.93 -14.48 -1.24
N ILE A 202 32.79 -14.15 -1.81
CA ILE A 202 31.46 -14.65 -1.44
C ILE A 202 30.99 -15.66 -2.48
N ARG A 203 30.24 -16.64 -2.08
CA ARG A 203 29.63 -17.61 -2.97
C ARG A 203 28.15 -17.29 -3.12
N ILE A 204 27.72 -17.00 -4.35
CA ILE A 204 26.34 -16.65 -4.71
C ILE A 204 25.76 -17.78 -5.55
N GLY A 205 24.54 -18.23 -5.20
CA GLY A 205 23.85 -19.23 -5.99
C GLY A 205 22.72 -19.92 -5.27
N ARG A 206 22.12 -20.92 -5.92
CA ARG A 206 21.04 -21.76 -5.36
C ARG A 206 21.60 -22.99 -4.63
N GLY A 207 21.18 -23.22 -3.41
CA GLY A 207 21.50 -24.43 -2.68
C GLY A 207 23.02 -24.66 -2.52
N ARG A 208 23.53 -25.83 -2.97
CA ARG A 208 24.94 -26.19 -2.92
C ARG A 208 25.73 -25.75 -4.16
N GLY A 209 25.05 -25.32 -5.22
CA GLY A 209 25.64 -24.72 -6.42
C GLY A 209 25.94 -23.23 -6.20
N GLY A 210 26.73 -22.64 -7.06
CA GLY A 210 26.99 -21.20 -7.04
C GLY A 210 28.38 -20.83 -7.51
N ALA A 211 28.53 -19.60 -7.98
CA ALA A 211 29.78 -19.01 -8.40
C ALA A 211 30.41 -18.18 -7.28
N SER A 212 31.74 -18.02 -7.33
CA SER A 212 32.48 -17.20 -6.36
C SER A 212 32.70 -15.82 -6.93
N PHE A 213 32.38 -14.78 -6.15
CA PHE A 213 32.51 -13.38 -6.52
C PHE A 213 33.36 -12.66 -5.47
N ARG A 214 34.26 -11.79 -5.91
CA ARG A 214 35.05 -10.94 -5.04
C ARG A 214 34.28 -9.65 -4.71
N VAL A 215 34.11 -9.36 -3.43
CA VAL A 215 33.51 -8.11 -2.98
C VAL A 215 34.46 -6.95 -3.27
N VAL A 216 34.04 -5.99 -4.09
CA VAL A 216 34.83 -4.80 -4.47
C VAL A 216 34.27 -3.50 -3.88
N GLY A 217 33.06 -3.52 -3.38
CA GLY A 217 32.43 -2.37 -2.74
C GLY A 217 31.25 -2.75 -1.88
N VAL A 218 30.92 -1.83 -0.99
CA VAL A 218 29.72 -1.86 -0.16
C VAL A 218 28.83 -0.70 -0.58
N TYR A 219 27.60 -1.02 -0.92
CA TYR A 219 26.61 -0.11 -1.47
C TYR A 219 25.50 0.13 -0.46
N ARG A 220 24.99 1.35 -0.45
CA ARG A 220 23.75 1.69 0.26
C ARG A 220 22.71 2.08 -0.78
N PRO A 221 21.65 1.30 -0.96
CA PRO A 221 20.55 1.68 -1.84
C PRO A 221 19.89 2.98 -1.36
N PRO A 222 19.28 3.76 -2.25
CA PRO A 222 18.45 4.88 -1.85
C PRO A 222 17.36 4.37 -0.91
N ALA A 223 16.96 5.19 0.05
CA ALA A 223 15.91 4.83 1.00
C ALA A 223 14.64 4.44 0.23
N ASN A 224 14.18 3.23 0.42
CA ASN A 224 12.95 2.75 -0.19
C ASN A 224 12.08 2.01 0.81
N LEU A 225 10.77 1.98 0.55
CA LEU A 225 9.77 1.34 1.37
C LEU A 225 10.05 -0.15 1.62
N PHE A 226 10.56 -0.81 0.59
CA PHE A 226 10.83 -2.24 0.60
C PHE A 226 12.21 -2.57 1.16
N ALA A 227 12.99 -1.57 1.56
CA ALA A 227 14.29 -1.79 2.21
C ALA A 227 14.18 -2.69 3.46
N GLY A 228 13.04 -2.63 4.16
CA GLY A 228 12.74 -3.52 5.28
C GLY A 228 12.37 -4.95 4.89
N PHE A 229 11.94 -5.18 3.64
CA PHE A 229 11.58 -6.50 3.11
C PHE A 229 12.63 -7.08 2.17
N GLN A 230 13.41 -6.22 1.52
CA GLN A 230 14.47 -6.58 0.58
C GLN A 230 15.79 -5.96 1.07
N THR A 231 16.27 -6.43 2.21
CA THR A 231 17.42 -5.83 2.89
C THR A 231 18.76 -6.36 2.41
N HIS A 232 18.80 -7.24 1.42
CA HIS A 232 20.02 -7.98 1.08
C HIS A 232 20.27 -7.97 -0.42
N TYR A 233 20.65 -6.79 -0.96
CA TYR A 233 21.02 -6.70 -2.37
C TYR A 233 22.47 -7.10 -2.58
N VAL A 234 22.70 -7.88 -3.64
CA VAL A 234 24.02 -8.07 -4.21
C VAL A 234 23.97 -7.74 -5.69
N MET A 235 24.83 -6.81 -6.10
CA MET A 235 24.94 -6.37 -7.49
C MET A 235 26.19 -6.94 -8.12
N ILE A 236 26.03 -7.51 -9.30
CA ILE A 236 27.13 -8.08 -10.10
C ILE A 236 27.04 -7.51 -11.52
N PRO A 237 28.17 -7.46 -12.28
CA PRO A 237 28.11 -7.09 -13.67
C PRO A 237 27.15 -7.99 -14.44
N PHE A 238 26.29 -7.39 -15.27
CA PHE A 238 25.27 -8.12 -16.03
C PHE A 238 25.88 -9.25 -16.87
N GLU A 239 27.00 -8.97 -17.56
CA GLU A 239 27.68 -9.92 -18.41
C GLU A 239 28.25 -11.13 -17.65
N THR A 240 28.53 -10.95 -16.35
CA THR A 240 28.97 -12.03 -15.46
C THR A 240 27.76 -12.85 -14.98
N ALA A 241 26.62 -12.19 -14.68
CA ALA A 241 25.39 -12.86 -14.30
C ALA A 241 24.90 -13.81 -15.41
N ASP A 242 24.93 -13.37 -16.65
CA ASP A 242 24.57 -14.17 -17.83
C ASP A 242 25.45 -15.42 -17.96
N LYS A 243 26.77 -15.27 -17.83
CA LYS A 243 27.71 -16.38 -17.96
C LYS A 243 27.64 -17.40 -16.83
N ASP A 244 27.65 -16.94 -15.58
CA ASP A 244 27.92 -17.78 -14.41
C ASP A 244 26.64 -18.29 -13.73
N LEU A 245 25.48 -17.64 -13.98
CA LEU A 245 24.23 -17.93 -13.32
C LEU A 245 23.08 -18.28 -14.29
N SER A 246 23.34 -18.26 -15.62
CA SER A 246 22.35 -18.54 -16.68
C SER A 246 21.07 -17.70 -16.46
N VAL A 247 21.27 -16.39 -16.41
CA VAL A 247 20.20 -15.42 -16.18
C VAL A 247 19.19 -15.44 -17.32
N TRP A 248 17.95 -15.29 -16.99
CA TRP A 248 16.87 -15.23 -17.96
C TRP A 248 16.90 -13.88 -18.69
N ASP A 249 17.40 -13.85 -19.91
CA ASP A 249 17.56 -12.64 -20.76
C ASP A 249 16.26 -11.83 -20.88
N ARG A 250 15.11 -12.50 -20.76
CA ARG A 250 13.79 -11.88 -20.88
C ARG A 250 13.45 -10.87 -19.77
N MET A 251 14.17 -10.90 -18.64
CA MET A 251 13.93 -9.98 -17.53
C MET A 251 14.78 -8.70 -17.60
N ILE A 252 15.52 -8.50 -18.70
CA ILE A 252 16.35 -7.31 -18.88
C ILE A 252 15.46 -6.10 -19.12
N SER A 253 15.74 -5.04 -18.36
CA SER A 253 15.13 -3.72 -18.54
C SER A 253 16.22 -2.67 -18.63
N PHE A 254 15.95 -1.59 -19.35
CA PHE A 254 16.81 -0.42 -19.38
C PHE A 254 16.14 0.69 -18.59
N VAL A 255 16.94 1.45 -17.87
CA VAL A 255 16.54 2.70 -17.25
C VAL A 255 17.32 3.82 -17.95
N ILE A 256 16.62 4.87 -18.33
CA ILE A 256 17.17 5.95 -19.17
C ILE A 256 16.87 7.27 -18.47
N ARG A 257 17.90 8.10 -18.34
CA ARG A 257 17.82 9.45 -17.81
C ARG A 257 18.07 10.45 -18.94
N PRO A 258 17.10 11.31 -19.28
CA PRO A 258 17.32 12.43 -20.19
C PRO A 258 18.20 13.51 -19.56
N GLU A 259 18.83 14.34 -20.38
CA GLU A 259 19.45 15.58 -19.95
C GLU A 259 18.40 16.52 -19.31
N ALA A 260 18.80 17.28 -18.30
CA ALA A 260 17.89 18.12 -17.52
C ALA A 260 17.16 19.21 -18.35
N GLU A 261 17.73 19.59 -19.49
CA GLU A 261 17.22 20.63 -20.38
C GLU A 261 16.27 20.08 -21.46
N VAL A 262 16.17 18.75 -21.60
CA VAL A 262 15.38 18.08 -22.65
C VAL A 262 14.03 17.68 -22.08
N GLU A 263 12.97 17.95 -22.85
CA GLU A 263 11.63 17.52 -22.47
C GLU A 263 11.52 15.99 -22.51
N LEU A 264 10.90 15.40 -21.50
CA LEU A 264 10.77 13.94 -21.37
C LEU A 264 10.21 13.28 -22.63
N GLN A 265 9.21 13.92 -23.27
CA GLN A 265 8.60 13.36 -24.47
C GLN A 265 9.55 13.37 -25.66
N GLU A 266 10.38 14.41 -25.80
CA GLU A 266 11.41 14.48 -26.86
C GLU A 266 12.45 13.37 -26.68
N ALA A 267 12.93 13.14 -25.45
CA ALA A 267 13.83 12.06 -25.15
C ALA A 267 13.21 10.67 -25.43
N ILE A 268 11.94 10.48 -25.09
CA ILE A 268 11.21 9.24 -25.39
C ILE A 268 11.12 9.04 -26.89
N ASP A 269 10.78 10.07 -27.67
CA ASP A 269 10.64 9.96 -29.12
C ASP A 269 11.98 9.58 -29.81
N VAL A 270 13.09 10.14 -29.34
CA VAL A 270 14.43 9.82 -29.82
C VAL A 270 14.78 8.36 -29.53
N VAL A 271 14.55 7.90 -28.28
CA VAL A 271 14.81 6.52 -27.87
C VAL A 271 13.88 5.55 -28.62
N HIS A 272 12.60 5.88 -28.72
CA HIS A 272 11.60 5.09 -29.45
C HIS A 272 12.00 4.89 -30.92
N ALA A 273 12.36 5.98 -31.62
CA ALA A 273 12.80 5.89 -33.01
C ALA A 273 14.05 5.02 -33.16
N ARG A 274 15.01 5.14 -32.21
CA ARG A 274 16.23 4.32 -32.23
C ARG A 274 15.91 2.86 -31.95
N MET A 275 15.04 2.57 -30.98
CA MET A 275 14.63 1.19 -30.67
C MET A 275 13.95 0.51 -31.85
N ARG A 276 13.05 1.19 -32.56
CA ARG A 276 12.45 0.66 -33.80
C ARG A 276 13.50 0.27 -34.85
N MET A 277 14.58 1.08 -34.98
CA MET A 277 15.69 0.75 -35.90
C MET A 277 16.49 -0.47 -35.42
N LEU A 278 16.80 -0.56 -34.14
CA LEU A 278 17.53 -1.69 -33.53
C LEU A 278 16.71 -2.99 -33.64
N ARG A 279 15.41 -2.91 -33.45
CA ARG A 279 14.45 -4.01 -33.64
C ARG A 279 14.10 -4.31 -35.10
N ARG A 280 14.56 -3.47 -36.04
CA ARG A 280 14.27 -3.57 -37.49
C ARG A 280 12.77 -3.59 -37.81
N LEU A 281 11.99 -2.84 -37.04
CA LEU A 281 10.55 -2.74 -37.24
C LEU A 281 10.24 -1.89 -38.47
N THR A 282 9.33 -2.38 -39.29
CA THR A 282 8.87 -1.65 -40.49
C THR A 282 7.81 -0.60 -40.10
N PRO A 283 7.64 0.46 -40.93
CA PRO A 283 6.55 1.42 -40.72
C PRO A 283 5.18 0.71 -40.67
N GLY A 284 4.41 0.98 -39.61
CA GLY A 284 3.09 0.35 -39.41
C GLY A 284 3.11 -0.97 -38.64
N GLN A 285 4.27 -1.56 -38.38
CA GLN A 285 4.40 -2.70 -37.47
C GLN A 285 4.26 -2.24 -36.02
N PRO A 286 3.46 -2.91 -35.17
CA PRO A 286 3.39 -2.61 -33.75
C PRO A 286 4.76 -2.80 -33.06
N ASP A 287 5.00 -2.05 -31.99
CA ASP A 287 6.21 -2.18 -31.21
C ASP A 287 6.22 -3.53 -30.47
N ASP A 288 7.39 -4.14 -30.38
CA ASP A 288 7.68 -5.35 -29.61
C ASP A 288 8.49 -5.00 -28.34
N PHE A 289 8.37 -3.76 -27.90
CA PHE A 289 8.95 -3.21 -26.67
C PHE A 289 8.03 -2.13 -26.11
N ALA A 290 8.15 -1.85 -24.83
CA ALA A 290 7.40 -0.81 -24.15
C ALA A 290 8.32 0.22 -23.51
N ILE A 291 7.94 1.48 -23.60
CA ILE A 291 8.56 2.59 -22.85
C ILE A 291 7.56 3.01 -21.79
N MET A 292 8.00 2.99 -20.56
CA MET A 292 7.16 3.27 -19.40
C MET A 292 7.71 4.46 -18.63
N THR A 293 6.90 5.47 -18.43
CA THR A 293 7.24 6.63 -17.62
C THR A 293 6.94 6.36 -16.15
N GLN A 294 7.54 7.16 -15.28
CA GLN A 294 7.24 7.09 -13.85
C GLN A 294 5.77 7.36 -13.56
N ASP A 295 5.14 8.30 -14.27
CA ASP A 295 3.72 8.61 -14.10
C ASP A 295 2.83 7.40 -14.42
N GLN A 296 3.14 6.65 -15.47
CA GLN A 296 2.42 5.42 -15.83
C GLN A 296 2.54 4.35 -14.73
N ILE A 297 3.73 4.22 -14.12
CA ILE A 297 3.95 3.30 -13.00
C ILE A 297 3.16 3.75 -11.77
N VAL A 298 3.14 5.06 -11.47
CA VAL A 298 2.32 5.63 -10.39
C VAL A 298 0.83 5.41 -10.66
N ASP A 299 0.38 5.59 -11.89
CA ASP A 299 -1.02 5.38 -12.28
C ASP A 299 -1.43 3.91 -12.15
N LEU A 300 -0.57 2.98 -12.57
CA LEU A 300 -0.79 1.55 -12.33
C LEU A 300 -0.93 1.26 -10.84
N TRP A 301 0.01 1.77 -10.03
CA TRP A 301 -0.04 1.63 -8.59
C TRP A 301 -1.33 2.18 -7.97
N ASN A 302 -1.76 3.38 -8.40
CA ASN A 302 -3.00 3.99 -7.96
C ASN A 302 -4.24 3.16 -8.34
N ARG A 303 -4.26 2.54 -9.53
CA ARG A 303 -5.33 1.63 -9.95
C ARG A 303 -5.38 0.39 -9.05
N LEU A 304 -4.25 -0.26 -8.81
CA LEU A 304 -4.16 -1.44 -7.94
C LEU A 304 -4.61 -1.13 -6.52
N THR A 305 -4.14 -0.03 -5.95
CA THR A 305 -4.52 0.39 -4.60
C THR A 305 -5.98 0.81 -4.51
N SER A 306 -6.58 1.37 -5.58
CA SER A 306 -7.99 1.72 -5.62
C SER A 306 -8.90 0.48 -5.60
N VAL A 307 -8.50 -0.60 -6.26
CA VAL A 307 -9.21 -1.89 -6.20
C VAL A 307 -9.15 -2.45 -4.79
N LEU A 308 -7.97 -2.48 -4.17
CA LEU A 308 -7.81 -2.93 -2.78
C LEU A 308 -8.66 -2.08 -1.84
N PHE A 309 -8.67 -0.77 -2.01
CA PHE A 309 -9.50 0.13 -1.21
C PHE A 309 -11.00 -0.16 -1.38
N SER A 310 -11.46 -0.43 -2.59
CA SER A 310 -12.86 -0.76 -2.88
C SER A 310 -13.29 -2.07 -2.19
N VAL A 311 -12.45 -3.09 -2.23
CA VAL A 311 -12.68 -4.36 -1.50
C VAL A 311 -12.76 -4.12 0.00
N MET A 312 -11.90 -3.27 0.55
CA MET A 312 -11.88 -2.92 1.97
C MET A 312 -13.13 -2.17 2.41
N VAL A 313 -13.61 -1.21 1.61
CA VAL A 313 -14.87 -0.51 1.85
C VAL A 313 -16.03 -1.51 1.85
N GLY A 314 -16.02 -2.47 0.93
CA GLY A 314 -17.00 -3.57 0.91
C GLY A 314 -17.00 -4.39 2.20
N LEU A 315 -15.85 -4.87 2.64
CA LEU A 315 -15.69 -5.65 3.88
C LEU A 315 -16.10 -4.85 5.12
N SER A 316 -15.69 -3.58 5.20
CA SER A 316 -16.08 -2.70 6.29
C SER A 316 -17.59 -2.46 6.32
N SER A 317 -18.22 -2.28 5.15
CA SER A 317 -19.67 -2.10 5.04
C SER A 317 -20.44 -3.30 5.60
N ILE A 318 -19.93 -4.52 5.42
CA ILE A 318 -20.48 -5.73 6.04
C ILE A 318 -20.39 -5.64 7.56
N GLY A 319 -19.25 -5.26 8.12
CA GLY A 319 -19.08 -5.07 9.57
C GLY A 319 -20.03 -4.03 10.14
N LEU A 320 -20.15 -2.87 9.48
CA LEU A 320 -21.08 -1.81 9.87
C LEU A 320 -22.54 -2.25 9.73
N MET A 321 -22.89 -3.04 8.72
CA MET A 321 -24.22 -3.59 8.54
C MET A 321 -24.60 -4.54 9.68
N VAL A 322 -23.69 -5.45 10.04
CA VAL A 322 -23.91 -6.37 11.19
C VAL A 322 -24.08 -5.58 12.49
N GLY A 323 -23.22 -4.57 12.73
CA GLY A 323 -23.38 -3.64 13.85
C GLY A 323 -24.72 -2.90 13.82
N GLY A 324 -25.13 -2.42 12.62
CA GLY A 324 -26.40 -1.73 12.41
C GLY A 324 -27.64 -2.59 12.71
N VAL A 325 -27.63 -3.86 12.30
CA VAL A 325 -28.70 -4.83 12.66
C VAL A 325 -28.77 -5.00 14.18
N GLY A 326 -27.61 -5.04 14.84
CA GLY A 326 -27.53 -5.05 16.31
C GLY A 326 -28.18 -3.81 16.94
N VAL A 327 -27.98 -2.62 16.36
CA VAL A 327 -28.62 -1.36 16.79
C VAL A 327 -30.15 -1.47 16.72
N ILE A 328 -30.71 -1.98 15.61
CA ILE A 328 -32.16 -2.21 15.50
C ILE A 328 -32.65 -3.08 16.67
N GLY A 329 -31.96 -4.19 16.92
CA GLY A 329 -32.33 -5.13 17.96
C GLY A 329 -32.37 -4.50 19.38
N ILE A 330 -31.30 -3.75 19.72
CA ILE A 330 -31.19 -3.07 21.02
C ILE A 330 -32.29 -2.00 21.15
N MET A 331 -32.42 -1.15 20.13
CA MET A 331 -33.33 -0.04 20.14
C MET A 331 -34.80 -0.50 20.18
N MET A 332 -35.15 -1.61 19.49
CA MET A 332 -36.50 -2.18 19.55
C MET A 332 -36.85 -2.64 20.95
N ILE A 333 -35.94 -3.27 21.67
CA ILE A 333 -36.13 -3.68 23.05
C ILE A 333 -36.23 -2.46 23.96
N SER A 334 -35.35 -1.49 23.81
CA SER A 334 -35.37 -0.24 24.57
C SER A 334 -36.73 0.50 24.42
N VAL A 335 -37.26 0.53 23.18
CA VAL A 335 -38.59 1.10 22.92
C VAL A 335 -39.70 0.34 23.64
N THR A 336 -39.65 -1.01 23.65
CA THR A 336 -40.68 -1.82 24.35
C THR A 336 -40.58 -1.68 25.87
N GLU A 337 -39.39 -1.72 26.44
CA GLU A 337 -39.16 -1.54 27.88
C GLU A 337 -39.59 -0.14 28.38
N ARG A 338 -39.44 0.89 27.53
CA ARG A 338 -39.76 2.29 27.86
C ARG A 338 -41.11 2.76 27.27
N THR A 339 -41.96 1.86 26.81
CA THR A 339 -43.26 2.20 26.18
C THR A 339 -44.10 3.13 27.06
N ARG A 340 -44.22 2.85 28.35
CA ARG A 340 -44.99 3.67 29.31
C ARG A 340 -44.39 5.07 29.50
N GLU A 341 -43.07 5.18 29.57
CA GLU A 341 -42.36 6.45 29.69
C GLU A 341 -42.58 7.32 28.45
N ILE A 342 -42.50 6.71 27.24
CA ILE A 342 -42.76 7.40 25.96
C ILE A 342 -44.24 7.90 25.95
N GLY A 343 -45.17 7.06 26.40
CA GLY A 343 -46.59 7.42 26.54
C GLY A 343 -46.77 8.62 27.44
N LEU A 344 -46.13 8.64 28.60
CA LEU A 344 -46.17 9.74 29.56
C LEU A 344 -45.64 11.06 28.96
N ARG A 345 -44.46 11.00 28.29
CA ARG A 345 -43.88 12.20 27.61
C ARG A 345 -44.83 12.75 26.55
N LYS A 346 -45.47 11.89 25.77
CA LYS A 346 -46.44 12.30 24.74
C LYS A 346 -47.72 12.86 25.34
N SER A 347 -48.20 12.31 26.44
CA SER A 347 -49.39 12.87 27.15
C SER A 347 -49.10 14.26 27.73
N MET A 348 -47.84 14.55 28.09
CA MET A 348 -47.38 15.88 28.52
C MET A 348 -47.11 16.83 27.36
N GLY A 349 -47.33 16.43 26.09
CA GLY A 349 -47.23 17.29 24.93
C GLY A 349 -45.94 17.20 24.10
N ALA A 350 -45.09 16.17 24.33
CA ALA A 350 -43.91 15.94 23.53
C ALA A 350 -44.27 15.66 22.06
N ARG A 351 -43.60 16.33 21.13
CA ARG A 351 -43.82 16.15 19.68
C ARG A 351 -43.21 14.87 19.20
N ARG A 352 -43.75 14.28 18.14
CA ARG A 352 -43.16 13.08 17.48
C ARG A 352 -41.69 13.26 17.10
N ARG A 353 -41.31 14.48 16.69
CA ARG A 353 -39.95 14.82 16.35
C ARG A 353 -38.98 14.73 17.54
N ASP A 354 -39.44 15.15 18.72
CA ASP A 354 -38.61 15.18 19.92
C ASP A 354 -38.25 13.74 20.35
N ILE A 355 -39.25 12.85 20.37
CA ILE A 355 -39.06 11.43 20.62
C ILE A 355 -38.13 10.79 19.57
N MET A 356 -38.37 11.06 18.29
CA MET A 356 -37.55 10.54 17.22
C MET A 356 -36.08 10.98 17.33
N TRP A 357 -35.82 12.27 17.59
CA TRP A 357 -34.45 12.79 17.76
C TRP A 357 -33.75 12.17 18.96
N GLN A 358 -34.43 11.99 20.08
CA GLN A 358 -33.90 11.37 21.26
C GLN A 358 -33.34 9.97 20.94
N PHE A 359 -34.15 9.11 20.29
CA PHE A 359 -33.74 7.76 19.93
C PHE A 359 -32.68 7.71 18.83
N LEU A 360 -32.68 8.67 17.90
CA LEU A 360 -31.60 8.79 16.90
C LEU A 360 -30.26 9.17 17.54
N VAL A 361 -30.27 10.09 18.50
CA VAL A 361 -29.05 10.46 19.25
C VAL A 361 -28.55 9.26 20.06
N GLU A 362 -29.43 8.50 20.69
CA GLU A 362 -29.07 7.28 21.43
C GLU A 362 -28.41 6.25 20.51
N ALA A 363 -29.01 5.98 19.34
CA ALA A 363 -28.45 5.07 18.32
C ALA A 363 -27.08 5.54 17.78
N ALA A 364 -26.99 6.84 17.47
CA ALA A 364 -25.71 7.42 17.00
C ALA A 364 -24.62 7.37 18.08
N THR A 365 -24.98 7.58 19.34
CA THR A 365 -24.01 7.49 20.45
C THR A 365 -23.48 6.08 20.62
N LEU A 366 -24.35 5.05 20.54
CA LEU A 366 -23.94 3.65 20.61
C LEU A 366 -22.94 3.29 19.49
N THR A 367 -23.22 3.71 18.25
CA THR A 367 -22.34 3.42 17.12
C THR A 367 -21.05 4.25 17.17
N LEU A 368 -21.09 5.50 17.64
CA LEU A 368 -19.90 6.32 17.85
C LEU A 368 -18.99 5.75 18.93
N MET A 369 -19.53 5.13 19.99
CA MET A 369 -18.73 4.41 20.97
C MET A 369 -18.02 3.21 20.34
N GLY A 370 -18.71 2.45 19.47
CA GLY A 370 -18.11 1.39 18.67
C GLY A 370 -17.04 1.93 17.73
N GLY A 371 -17.33 3.05 17.05
CA GLY A 371 -16.39 3.74 16.18
C GLY A 371 -15.14 4.22 16.92
N GLY A 372 -15.33 4.84 18.09
CA GLY A 372 -14.22 5.27 18.96
C GLY A 372 -13.36 4.10 19.45
N ALA A 373 -13.98 2.99 19.86
CA ALA A 373 -13.28 1.77 20.22
C ALA A 373 -12.48 1.21 19.00
N GLY A 374 -13.10 1.23 17.81
CA GLY A 374 -12.45 0.82 16.55
C GLY A 374 -11.23 1.68 16.21
N LEU A 375 -11.31 2.99 16.41
CA LEU A 375 -10.19 3.91 16.23
C LEU A 375 -9.07 3.67 17.24
N LEU A 376 -9.39 3.42 18.50
CA LEU A 376 -8.39 3.13 19.54
C LEU A 376 -7.66 1.82 19.27
N VAL A 377 -8.41 0.75 19.00
CA VAL A 377 -7.82 -0.57 18.70
C VAL A 377 -7.06 -0.52 17.37
N GLY A 378 -7.63 0.11 16.33
CA GLY A 378 -6.99 0.28 15.03
C GLY A 378 -5.70 1.10 15.13
N GLY A 379 -5.70 2.20 15.90
CA GLY A 379 -4.50 2.99 16.17
C GLY A 379 -3.44 2.20 16.91
N GLY A 380 -3.83 1.37 17.87
CA GLY A 380 -2.91 0.44 18.54
C GLY A 380 -2.29 -0.58 17.60
N ILE A 381 -3.08 -1.13 16.65
CA ILE A 381 -2.57 -2.05 15.62
C ILE A 381 -1.60 -1.33 14.68
N VAL A 382 -1.93 -0.13 14.20
CA VAL A 382 -1.03 0.67 13.33
C VAL A 382 0.28 0.99 14.06
N TYR A 383 0.22 1.36 15.33
CA TYR A 383 1.42 1.56 16.14
C TYR A 383 2.26 0.29 16.27
N ALA A 384 1.62 -0.85 16.50
CA ALA A 384 2.30 -2.15 16.58
C ALA A 384 2.91 -2.56 15.23
N LEU A 385 2.22 -2.32 14.11
CA LEU A 385 2.75 -2.55 12.77
C LEU A 385 4.04 -1.76 12.54
N ASN A 386 4.04 -0.46 12.84
CA ASN A 386 5.23 0.38 12.69
C ASN A 386 6.38 0.00 13.64
N ALA A 387 6.07 -0.56 14.82
CA ALA A 387 7.09 -0.93 15.80
C ALA A 387 7.73 -2.29 15.53
N TRP A 388 6.98 -3.24 14.97
CA TRP A 388 7.40 -4.64 14.86
C TRP A 388 7.54 -5.14 13.43
N THR A 389 7.06 -4.37 12.46
CA THR A 389 7.16 -4.73 11.04
C THR A 389 7.75 -3.57 10.23
N PRO A 390 8.39 -3.85 9.09
CA PRO A 390 8.87 -2.81 8.20
C PRO A 390 7.75 -2.14 7.38
N VAL A 391 6.49 -2.52 7.58
CA VAL A 391 5.36 -1.94 6.84
C VAL A 391 5.10 -0.52 7.33
N PRO A 392 5.33 0.51 6.50
CA PRO A 392 4.97 1.85 6.88
C PRO A 392 3.45 1.98 6.91
N ALA A 393 2.93 2.42 8.03
CA ALA A 393 1.52 2.71 8.18
C ALA A 393 1.36 4.10 8.78
N SER A 394 0.71 5.00 8.07
CA SER A 394 0.43 6.36 8.52
C SER A 394 -1.08 6.59 8.56
N VAL A 395 -1.60 6.98 9.73
CA VAL A 395 -3.04 7.23 9.87
C VAL A 395 -3.39 8.58 9.28
N PRO A 396 -4.09 8.65 8.14
CA PRO A 396 -4.50 9.92 7.57
C PRO A 396 -5.71 10.48 8.32
N ILE A 397 -5.74 11.78 8.58
CA ILE A 397 -6.81 12.46 9.32
C ILE A 397 -8.18 12.22 8.66
N TRP A 398 -8.24 12.19 7.31
CA TRP A 398 -9.48 11.94 6.59
C TRP A 398 -10.10 10.58 6.94
N ALA A 399 -9.28 9.53 7.19
CA ALA A 399 -9.79 8.21 7.54
C ALA A 399 -10.44 8.21 8.93
N ILE A 400 -9.89 8.94 9.89
CA ILE A 400 -10.49 9.13 11.21
C ILE A 400 -11.87 9.78 11.07
N ILE A 401 -11.94 10.86 10.31
CA ILE A 401 -13.21 11.58 10.08
C ILE A 401 -14.21 10.68 9.36
N ALA A 402 -13.79 10.02 8.28
CA ALA A 402 -14.64 9.11 7.51
C ALA A 402 -15.18 7.95 8.38
N ALA A 403 -14.35 7.36 9.23
CA ALA A 403 -14.74 6.29 10.15
C ALA A 403 -15.79 6.75 11.16
N LEU A 404 -15.62 7.92 11.77
CA LEU A 404 -16.59 8.49 12.70
C LEU A 404 -17.90 8.86 12.00
N VAL A 405 -17.84 9.46 10.82
CA VAL A 405 -19.03 9.81 10.03
C VAL A 405 -19.78 8.53 9.61
N ALA A 406 -19.07 7.52 9.10
CA ALA A 406 -19.69 6.24 8.71
C ALA A 406 -20.35 5.56 9.90
N SER A 407 -19.69 5.55 11.08
CA SER A 407 -20.25 5.04 12.32
C SER A 407 -21.53 5.79 12.73
N ALA A 408 -21.52 7.12 12.73
CA ALA A 408 -22.68 7.94 13.05
C ALA A 408 -23.83 7.71 12.05
N LEU A 409 -23.54 7.67 10.75
CA LEU A 409 -24.53 7.39 9.70
C LEU A 409 -25.14 6.00 9.85
N THR A 410 -24.36 5.00 10.23
CA THR A 410 -24.86 3.66 10.55
C THR A 410 -25.85 3.72 11.72
N GLY A 411 -25.50 4.40 12.80
CA GLY A 411 -26.40 4.56 13.96
C GLY A 411 -27.69 5.27 13.59
N VAL A 412 -27.62 6.37 12.84
CA VAL A 412 -28.81 7.11 12.38
C VAL A 412 -29.65 6.27 11.40
N GLY A 413 -29.03 5.64 10.41
CA GLY A 413 -29.71 4.86 9.37
C GLY A 413 -30.47 3.67 9.95
N PHE A 414 -29.80 2.86 10.76
CA PHE A 414 -30.41 1.68 11.39
C PHE A 414 -31.29 2.03 12.60
N GLY A 415 -31.02 3.14 13.29
CA GLY A 415 -31.83 3.68 14.37
C GLY A 415 -33.13 4.34 13.91
N LEU A 416 -33.25 4.72 12.62
CA LEU A 416 -34.43 5.42 12.11
C LEU A 416 -35.73 4.59 12.22
N TYR A 417 -35.63 3.28 11.95
CA TYR A 417 -36.80 2.40 12.04
C TYR A 417 -37.34 2.31 13.48
N PRO A 418 -36.57 1.91 14.51
CA PRO A 418 -37.08 1.86 15.88
C PRO A 418 -37.47 3.25 16.42
N ALA A 419 -36.74 4.30 16.11
CA ALA A 419 -37.07 5.67 16.50
C ALA A 419 -38.44 6.14 15.92
N SER A 420 -38.70 5.81 14.65
CA SER A 420 -39.99 6.13 14.02
C SER A 420 -41.14 5.36 14.64
N ARG A 421 -40.91 4.11 15.02
CA ARG A 421 -41.91 3.28 15.72
C ARG A 421 -42.24 3.85 17.11
N ALA A 422 -41.21 4.22 17.87
CA ALA A 422 -41.39 4.89 19.17
C ALA A 422 -42.18 6.22 19.03
N ALA A 423 -41.81 7.01 18.01
CA ALA A 423 -42.50 8.28 17.74
C ALA A 423 -43.96 8.15 17.29
N ARG A 424 -44.40 6.98 16.83
CA ARG A 424 -45.78 6.72 16.41
C ARG A 424 -46.66 6.04 17.48
N LEU A 425 -46.15 5.64 18.63
CA LEU A 425 -46.91 5.04 19.72
C LEU A 425 -48.08 5.93 20.12
N ASP A 426 -49.25 5.33 20.34
CA ASP A 426 -50.40 6.05 20.88
C ASP A 426 -50.21 6.23 22.38
N PRO A 427 -50.42 7.44 22.96
CA PRO A 427 -50.28 7.67 24.40
C PRO A 427 -51.21 6.82 25.26
N ILE A 428 -52.45 6.56 24.76
CA ILE A 428 -53.46 5.80 25.49
C ILE A 428 -53.05 4.32 25.58
N ASP A 429 -52.63 3.75 24.44
CA ASP A 429 -52.20 2.36 24.38
C ASP A 429 -50.89 2.16 25.16
N ALA A 430 -49.96 3.11 25.08
CA ALA A 430 -48.70 3.07 25.79
C ALA A 430 -48.82 3.13 27.32
N LEU A 431 -49.82 3.84 27.84
CA LEU A 431 -50.08 3.91 29.29
C LEU A 431 -50.86 2.68 29.82
N ARG A 432 -51.50 1.90 28.94
CA ARG A 432 -52.19 0.64 29.25
C ARG A 432 -51.27 -0.58 29.17
N PHE A 433 -50.08 -0.43 28.68
CA PHE A 433 -49.11 -1.51 28.53
C PHE A 433 -48.58 -1.92 29.90
N GLU A 434 -48.87 -3.17 30.32
CA GLU A 434 -48.35 -3.79 31.54
C GLU A 434 -46.96 -4.41 31.31
#